data_19fa926d43920a02b976cb46c01359f0
#
_entry.id   19fa926d43920a02b976cb46c01359f0
#
_cell.length_a   1.000
_cell.length_b   1.000
_cell.length_c   1.000
_cell.angle_alpha   90.00
_cell.angle_beta   90.00
_cell.angle_gamma   90.00
#
_symmetry.space_group_name_H-M   'P 1'
#
loop_
_entity.id
_entity.type
_entity.pdbx_description
1 polymer ?
#
loop_
_entity_poly.entity_id
_entity_poly.type
_entity_poly.pdbx_seq_one_letter_code
_entity_poly.pdbx_strand_id
1 'polypeptide(L)'
;RLFLPIQQQLSPNSSGLDFGSGPGPTLSVMFEEVGHQMAIYDRFYADDPTVFDYRYDFITTSETVEHLQQPRQAFDLLWRCLKPGGLLGVMTQFVGDPVDFNNWHYKNDLTHVCFYAESTFRWMAALWVTEPNFIETGVVLFRKPPKNITD
;
A
#
# COMPACT_ATOMS: atom_id res chain seq x y z
N ARG A 1 8.15 2.91 9.30
CA ARG A 1 6.87 3.64 9.29
C ARG A 1 5.71 2.67 9.05
N LEU A 2 5.65 1.92 7.94
CA LEU A 2 4.58 0.93 7.67
C LEU A 2 4.67 -0.32 8.55
N PHE A 3 5.86 -0.80 8.89
CA PHE A 3 6.07 -2.09 9.54
C PHE A 3 5.29 -2.25 10.86
N LEU A 4 5.58 -1.42 11.86
CA LEU A 4 4.96 -1.56 13.19
C LEU A 4 3.42 -1.46 13.18
N PRO A 5 2.82 -0.45 12.51
CA PRO A 5 1.36 -0.33 12.46
C PRO A 5 0.65 -1.52 11.82
N ILE A 6 1.28 -2.17 10.84
CA ILE A 6 0.74 -3.37 10.19
C ILE A 6 0.99 -4.59 11.08
N GLN A 7 2.24 -4.81 11.53
CA GLN A 7 2.63 -5.95 12.36
C GLN A 7 1.73 -6.14 13.59
N GLN A 8 1.35 -5.05 14.25
CA GLN A 8 0.48 -5.08 15.43
C GLN A 8 -0.96 -5.56 15.14
N GLN A 9 -1.34 -5.65 13.89
CA GLN A 9 -2.68 -6.03 13.45
C GLN A 9 -2.72 -7.39 12.73
N LEU A 10 -1.57 -8.05 12.57
CA LEU A 10 -1.46 -9.33 11.88
C LEU A 10 -1.53 -10.51 12.84
N SER A 11 -2.11 -11.60 12.35
CA SER A 11 -1.97 -12.91 12.99
C SER A 11 -0.58 -13.50 12.70
N PRO A 12 -0.06 -14.39 13.54
CA PRO A 12 1.17 -15.12 13.24
C PRO A 12 1.12 -15.83 11.87
N ASN A 13 2.25 -15.92 11.19
CA ASN A 13 2.39 -16.57 9.88
C ASN A 13 1.47 -16.01 8.77
N SER A 14 1.16 -14.73 8.82
CA SER A 14 0.39 -14.06 7.76
C SER A 14 1.18 -14.01 6.45
N SER A 15 0.46 -14.01 5.32
CA SER A 15 1.04 -13.84 3.99
C SER A 15 0.94 -12.39 3.53
N GLY A 16 2.03 -11.81 3.08
CA GLY A 16 2.12 -10.42 2.61
C GLY A 16 2.66 -10.29 1.18
N LEU A 17 2.34 -9.17 0.55
CA LEU A 17 2.92 -8.71 -0.71
C LEU A 17 3.51 -7.32 -0.52
N ASP A 18 4.77 -7.13 -0.89
CA ASP A 18 5.40 -5.82 -0.98
C ASP A 18 5.40 -5.36 -2.45
N PHE A 19 4.52 -4.41 -2.76
CA PHE A 19 4.33 -3.88 -4.10
C PHE A 19 5.18 -2.63 -4.31
N GLY A 20 6.13 -2.69 -5.25
CA GLY A 20 7.15 -1.69 -5.45
C GLY A 20 8.30 -1.88 -4.47
N SER A 21 8.77 -3.12 -4.32
CA SER A 21 9.79 -3.51 -3.33
C SER A 21 11.17 -2.90 -3.60
N GLY A 22 11.39 -2.38 -4.81
CA GLY A 22 12.69 -1.85 -5.23
C GLY A 22 13.79 -2.92 -5.30
N PRO A 23 15.06 -2.50 -5.45
CA PRO A 23 16.20 -3.40 -5.54
C PRO A 23 16.61 -4.03 -4.20
N GLY A 24 16.14 -3.47 -3.08
CA GLY A 24 16.46 -3.93 -1.72
C GLY A 24 15.20 -4.01 -0.87
N PRO A 25 14.48 -5.15 -0.87
CA PRO A 25 13.15 -5.28 -0.27
C PRO A 25 13.18 -5.32 1.27
N THR A 26 13.68 -4.26 1.89
CA THR A 26 13.90 -4.17 3.34
C THR A 26 12.62 -4.42 4.13
N LEU A 27 11.48 -3.91 3.63
CA LEU A 27 10.21 -4.07 4.32
C LEU A 27 9.77 -5.54 4.34
N SER A 28 9.94 -6.25 3.23
CA SER A 28 9.67 -7.70 3.16
C SER A 28 10.55 -8.48 4.14
N VAL A 29 11.86 -8.19 4.16
CA VAL A 29 12.80 -8.85 5.09
C VAL A 29 12.37 -8.62 6.54
N MET A 30 11.97 -7.41 6.92
CA MET A 30 11.49 -7.12 8.28
C MET A 30 10.27 -7.96 8.67
N PHE A 31 9.34 -8.21 7.74
CA PHE A 31 8.18 -9.08 8.00
C PHE A 31 8.56 -10.56 8.05
N GLU A 32 9.51 -11.00 7.22
CA GLU A 32 10.03 -12.37 7.26
C GLU A 32 10.76 -12.68 8.56
N GLU A 33 11.55 -11.75 9.08
CA GLU A 33 12.25 -11.87 10.36
C GLU A 33 11.32 -12.10 11.57
N VAL A 34 10.07 -11.64 11.47
CA VAL A 34 9.05 -11.87 12.51
C VAL A 34 8.06 -12.99 12.16
N GLY A 35 8.38 -13.79 11.14
CA GLY A 35 7.69 -15.05 10.83
C GLY A 35 6.53 -14.94 9.85
N HIS A 36 6.43 -13.87 9.06
CA HIS A 36 5.48 -13.76 7.96
C HIS A 36 6.06 -14.31 6.66
N GLN A 37 5.18 -14.66 5.71
CA GLN A 37 5.58 -15.08 4.37
C GLN A 37 5.41 -13.93 3.41
N MET A 38 6.48 -13.52 2.71
CA MET A 38 6.44 -12.37 1.82
C MET A 38 6.61 -12.76 0.37
N ALA A 39 5.72 -12.23 -0.49
CA ALA A 39 5.96 -12.06 -1.90
C ALA A 39 6.40 -10.62 -2.17
N ILE A 40 7.20 -10.43 -3.21
CA ILE A 40 7.62 -9.11 -3.67
C ILE A 40 7.24 -8.92 -5.13
N TYR A 41 6.89 -7.70 -5.48
CA TYR A 41 6.72 -7.29 -6.86
C TYR A 41 7.37 -5.93 -7.08
N ASP A 42 8.17 -5.84 -8.12
CA ASP A 42 8.70 -4.57 -8.63
C ASP A 42 8.90 -4.68 -10.13
N ARG A 43 8.36 -3.71 -10.88
CA ARG A 43 8.40 -3.71 -12.34
C ARG A 43 9.82 -3.80 -12.93
N PHE A 44 10.83 -3.35 -12.18
CA PHE A 44 12.22 -3.26 -12.66
C PHE A 44 13.14 -4.30 -12.02
N TYR A 45 12.80 -4.76 -10.81
CA TYR A 45 13.70 -5.58 -9.98
C TYR A 45 13.13 -6.95 -9.64
N ALA A 46 11.80 -7.13 -9.67
CA ALA A 46 11.12 -8.38 -9.33
C ALA A 46 9.80 -8.47 -10.14
N ASP A 47 9.90 -8.48 -11.47
CA ASP A 47 8.74 -8.47 -12.38
C ASP A 47 8.18 -9.88 -12.57
N ASP A 48 7.53 -10.39 -11.50
CA ASP A 48 6.79 -11.64 -11.54
C ASP A 48 5.28 -11.37 -11.33
N PRO A 49 4.49 -11.25 -12.40
CA PRO A 49 3.06 -10.97 -12.29
C PRO A 49 2.26 -12.12 -11.68
N THR A 50 2.83 -13.32 -11.52
CA THR A 50 2.13 -14.46 -10.90
C THR A 50 1.79 -14.21 -9.43
N VAL A 51 2.46 -13.27 -8.76
CA VAL A 51 2.12 -12.86 -7.40
C VAL A 51 0.69 -12.32 -7.28
N PHE A 52 0.10 -11.81 -8.36
CA PHE A 52 -1.25 -11.29 -8.37
C PHE A 52 -2.34 -12.39 -8.50
N ASP A 53 -1.96 -13.63 -8.72
CA ASP A 53 -2.87 -14.79 -8.71
C ASP A 53 -3.24 -15.22 -7.30
N TYR A 54 -2.48 -14.75 -6.30
CA TYR A 54 -2.66 -15.10 -4.89
C TYR A 54 -3.51 -14.07 -4.13
N ARG A 55 -3.85 -14.42 -2.89
CA ARG A 55 -4.56 -13.55 -1.93
C ARG A 55 -3.74 -13.45 -0.65
N TYR A 56 -3.59 -12.20 -0.18
CA TYR A 56 -2.71 -11.86 0.93
C TYR A 56 -3.49 -11.37 2.15
N ASP A 57 -2.94 -11.61 3.32
CA ASP A 57 -3.45 -11.07 4.57
C ASP A 57 -3.13 -9.57 4.69
N PHE A 58 -2.01 -9.15 4.07
CA PHE A 58 -1.66 -7.74 3.98
C PHE A 58 -0.86 -7.44 2.71
N ILE A 59 -0.92 -6.19 2.29
CA ILE A 59 -0.13 -5.66 1.17
C ILE A 59 0.50 -4.33 1.61
N THR A 60 1.77 -4.14 1.30
CA THR A 60 2.49 -2.89 1.50
C THR A 60 2.86 -2.25 0.18
N THR A 61 2.86 -0.93 0.14
CA THR A 61 3.45 -0.14 -0.95
C THR A 61 4.05 1.13 -0.36
N SER A 62 5.35 1.29 -0.54
CA SER A 62 6.15 2.32 0.10
C SER A 62 6.93 3.11 -0.92
N GLU A 63 6.72 4.43 -1.00
CA GLU A 63 7.38 5.33 -1.98
C GLU A 63 7.31 4.75 -3.40
N THR A 64 6.11 4.33 -3.82
CA THR A 64 5.86 3.64 -5.09
C THR A 64 4.68 4.22 -5.84
N VAL A 65 3.59 4.53 -5.12
CA VAL A 65 2.32 4.91 -5.76
C VAL A 65 2.41 6.23 -6.52
N GLU A 66 3.32 7.12 -6.15
CA GLU A 66 3.63 8.38 -6.84
C GLU A 66 4.24 8.19 -8.22
N HIS A 67 4.84 7.01 -8.48
CA HIS A 67 5.44 6.67 -9.76
C HIS A 67 4.48 5.99 -10.74
N LEU A 68 3.23 5.70 -10.31
CA LEU A 68 2.27 4.95 -11.12
C LEU A 68 1.59 5.86 -12.16
N GLN A 69 1.71 5.51 -13.44
CA GLN A 69 1.00 6.20 -14.52
C GLN A 69 -0.50 5.88 -14.54
N GLN A 70 -0.89 4.73 -14.00
CA GLN A 70 -2.29 4.27 -13.94
C GLN A 70 -2.64 3.83 -12.51
N PRO A 71 -2.63 4.75 -11.53
CA PRO A 71 -2.75 4.42 -10.11
C PRO A 71 -4.07 3.71 -9.79
N ARG A 72 -5.18 4.08 -10.43
CA ARG A 72 -6.47 3.44 -10.24
C ARG A 72 -6.42 1.94 -10.50
N GLN A 73 -5.81 1.54 -11.62
CA GLN A 73 -5.72 0.12 -11.98
C GLN A 73 -4.85 -0.66 -11.00
N ALA A 74 -3.74 -0.07 -10.55
CA ALA A 74 -2.87 -0.68 -9.56
C ALA A 74 -3.58 -0.86 -8.22
N PHE A 75 -4.23 0.17 -7.70
CA PHE A 75 -4.99 0.07 -6.46
C PHE A 75 -6.14 -0.93 -6.53
N ASP A 76 -6.88 -0.97 -7.64
CA ASP A 76 -7.95 -1.96 -7.85
C ASP A 76 -7.39 -3.39 -7.91
N LEU A 77 -6.19 -3.59 -8.48
CA LEU A 77 -5.49 -4.87 -8.48
C LEU A 77 -5.08 -5.28 -7.07
N LEU A 78 -4.39 -4.40 -6.33
CA LEU A 78 -3.97 -4.66 -4.96
C LEU A 78 -5.16 -4.98 -4.04
N TRP A 79 -6.26 -4.22 -4.18
CA TRP A 79 -7.47 -4.46 -3.41
C TRP A 79 -8.10 -5.82 -3.70
N ARG A 80 -8.07 -6.27 -4.97
CA ARG A 80 -8.50 -7.63 -5.33
C ARG A 80 -7.62 -8.71 -4.73
N CYS A 81 -6.31 -8.48 -4.65
CA CYS A 81 -5.34 -9.42 -4.07
C CYS A 81 -5.40 -9.51 -2.55
N LEU A 82 -6.13 -8.64 -1.86
CA LEU A 82 -6.37 -8.76 -0.42
C LEU A 82 -7.45 -9.79 -0.11
N LYS A 83 -7.21 -10.60 0.91
CA LYS A 83 -8.24 -11.41 1.58
C LYS A 83 -9.27 -10.51 2.26
N PRO A 84 -10.53 -10.97 2.46
CA PRO A 84 -11.45 -10.29 3.37
C PRO A 84 -10.83 -10.11 4.76
N GLY A 85 -10.93 -8.92 5.34
CA GLY A 85 -10.25 -8.57 6.60
C GLY A 85 -8.79 -8.17 6.45
N GLY A 86 -8.19 -8.33 5.26
CA GLY A 86 -6.78 -8.00 5.00
C GLY A 86 -6.49 -6.49 5.04
N LEU A 87 -5.21 -6.15 5.18
CA LEU A 87 -4.72 -4.78 5.30
C LEU A 87 -3.96 -4.33 4.05
N LEU A 88 -4.26 -3.13 3.55
CA LEU A 88 -3.42 -2.41 2.60
C LEU A 88 -2.74 -1.24 3.33
N GLY A 89 -1.42 -1.23 3.35
CA GLY A 89 -0.62 -0.13 3.87
C GLY A 89 0.03 0.67 2.73
N VAL A 90 -0.19 1.97 2.71
CA VAL A 90 0.37 2.89 1.71
C VAL A 90 1.22 3.93 2.41
N MET A 91 2.45 4.11 1.93
CA MET A 91 3.33 5.20 2.34
C MET A 91 3.77 6.00 1.11
N THR A 92 3.48 7.28 1.13
CA THR A 92 3.90 8.29 0.14
C THR A 92 3.79 9.67 0.78
N GLN A 93 4.38 10.70 0.22
CA GLN A 93 4.18 12.04 0.77
C GLN A 93 2.81 12.59 0.37
N PHE A 94 2.03 13.04 1.36
CA PHE A 94 0.73 13.65 1.10
C PHE A 94 0.90 15.14 0.77
N VAL A 95 0.14 15.59 -0.22
CA VAL A 95 -0.08 17.01 -0.42
C VAL A 95 -0.91 17.51 0.76
N GLY A 96 -0.32 18.30 1.63
CA GLY A 96 -1.01 18.91 2.78
C GLY A 96 -1.67 20.24 2.41
N ASP A 97 -2.59 20.69 3.26
CA ASP A 97 -3.15 22.04 3.21
C ASP A 97 -2.56 22.84 4.39
N PRO A 98 -1.90 23.97 4.20
CA PRO A 98 -1.64 24.71 2.97
C PRO A 98 -0.20 24.46 2.44
N VAL A 99 0.05 23.39 1.75
CA VAL A 99 1.34 23.21 1.11
C VAL A 99 1.41 24.15 -0.09
N ASP A 100 2.38 25.03 -0.09
CA ASP A 100 2.77 25.72 -1.31
C ASP A 100 3.36 24.68 -2.27
N PHE A 101 2.51 24.13 -3.13
CA PHE A 101 2.90 23.10 -4.11
C PHE A 101 4.07 23.60 -4.98
N ASN A 102 4.21 24.91 -5.19
CA ASN A 102 5.30 25.45 -5.98
C ASN A 102 6.67 25.22 -5.31
N ASN A 103 6.73 25.25 -3.98
CA ASN A 103 7.95 25.07 -3.21
C ASN A 103 8.13 23.62 -2.69
N TRP A 104 7.16 22.74 -2.93
CA TRP A 104 7.24 21.36 -2.46
C TRP A 104 8.24 20.54 -3.28
N HIS A 105 9.37 20.19 -2.66
CA HIS A 105 10.48 19.52 -3.34
C HIS A 105 10.13 18.16 -3.95
N TYR A 106 9.16 17.44 -3.36
CA TYR A 106 8.74 16.11 -3.80
C TYR A 106 8.23 16.08 -5.26
N LYS A 107 7.61 17.17 -5.73
CA LYS A 107 7.17 17.30 -7.13
C LYS A 107 8.32 17.48 -8.13
N ASN A 108 9.53 17.78 -7.64
CA ASN A 108 10.69 18.03 -8.52
C ASN A 108 11.35 16.72 -8.99
N ASP A 109 11.01 15.60 -8.39
CA ASP A 109 11.40 14.29 -8.91
C ASP A 109 10.60 14.01 -10.19
N LEU A 110 11.29 13.88 -11.32
CA LEU A 110 10.67 13.67 -12.64
C LEU A 110 9.97 12.31 -12.76
N THR A 111 10.23 11.40 -11.84
CA THR A 111 9.58 10.08 -11.78
C THR A 111 8.26 10.12 -10.99
N HIS A 112 7.99 11.20 -10.23
CA HIS A 112 6.73 11.40 -9.52
C HIS A 112 5.69 11.97 -10.48
N VAL A 113 4.75 11.15 -10.87
CA VAL A 113 3.68 11.48 -11.84
C VAL A 113 2.30 11.58 -11.20
N CYS A 114 2.18 11.16 -9.93
CA CYS A 114 0.94 11.22 -9.14
C CYS A 114 1.19 11.79 -7.76
N PHE A 115 0.26 12.61 -7.28
CA PHE A 115 0.33 13.20 -5.93
C PHE A 115 -0.97 12.96 -5.19
N TYR A 116 -0.88 12.63 -3.91
CA TYR A 116 -1.99 12.20 -3.09
C TYR A 116 -2.21 13.15 -1.92
N ALA A 117 -3.47 13.45 -1.66
CA ALA A 117 -3.90 14.15 -0.45
C ALA A 117 -4.70 13.17 0.43
N GLU A 118 -4.93 13.51 1.69
CA GLU A 118 -5.84 12.73 2.54
C GLU A 118 -7.22 12.57 1.91
N SER A 119 -7.73 13.62 1.24
CA SER A 119 -9.01 13.59 0.52
C SER A 119 -9.05 12.51 -0.58
N THR A 120 -7.92 12.26 -1.26
CA THR A 120 -7.80 11.17 -2.25
C THR A 120 -8.01 9.81 -1.59
N PHE A 121 -7.36 9.57 -0.47
CA PHE A 121 -7.48 8.30 0.26
C PHE A 121 -8.87 8.13 0.91
N ARG A 122 -9.49 9.21 1.38
CA ARG A 122 -10.89 9.17 1.85
C ARG A 122 -11.86 8.83 0.72
N TRP A 123 -11.65 9.38 -0.46
CA TRP A 123 -12.45 9.04 -1.64
C TRP A 123 -12.28 7.57 -2.06
N MET A 124 -11.04 7.06 -2.06
CA MET A 124 -10.76 5.66 -2.34
C MET A 124 -11.42 4.73 -1.32
N ALA A 125 -11.33 5.07 -0.03
CA ALA A 125 -11.97 4.30 1.04
C ALA A 125 -13.49 4.21 0.87
N ALA A 126 -14.13 5.30 0.47
CA ALA A 126 -15.57 5.31 0.17
C ALA A 126 -15.93 4.35 -0.98
N LEU A 127 -15.11 4.26 -2.03
CA LEU A 127 -15.31 3.30 -3.12
C LEU A 127 -15.16 1.85 -2.66
N TRP A 128 -14.29 1.59 -1.70
CA TRP A 128 -14.02 0.27 -1.15
C TRP A 128 -14.91 -0.11 0.04
N VAL A 129 -15.82 0.79 0.42
CA VAL A 129 -16.73 0.64 1.57
C VAL A 129 -15.92 0.35 2.84
N THR A 130 -14.89 1.16 3.09
CA THR A 130 -14.01 1.08 4.27
C THR A 130 -13.66 2.49 4.76
N GLU A 131 -12.95 2.56 5.89
CA GLU A 131 -12.43 3.81 6.43
C GLU A 131 -10.90 3.83 6.34
N PRO A 132 -10.29 4.97 5.96
CA PRO A 132 -8.86 5.12 5.97
C PRO A 132 -8.37 5.39 7.39
N ASN A 133 -7.37 4.66 7.83
CA ASN A 133 -6.68 4.90 9.10
C ASN A 133 -5.35 5.61 8.84
N PHE A 134 -5.31 6.93 9.04
CA PHE A 134 -4.08 7.72 8.94
C PHE A 134 -3.25 7.55 10.20
N ILE A 135 -2.10 6.89 10.08
CA ILE A 135 -1.22 6.56 11.21
C ILE A 135 -0.35 7.78 11.56
N GLU A 136 0.24 8.36 10.54
CA GLU A 136 1.06 9.57 10.61
C GLU A 136 1.08 10.24 9.23
N THR A 137 1.68 11.43 9.13
CA THR A 137 1.83 12.13 7.85
C THR A 137 2.49 11.22 6.82
N GLY A 138 1.79 10.94 5.71
CA GLY A 138 2.29 10.12 4.62
C GLY A 138 2.09 8.61 4.81
N VAL A 139 1.36 8.16 5.83
CA VAL A 139 1.06 6.73 6.05
C VAL A 139 -0.43 6.51 6.30
N VAL A 140 -1.05 5.69 5.47
CA VAL A 140 -2.45 5.30 5.60
C VAL A 140 -2.63 3.79 5.48
N LEU A 141 -3.50 3.24 6.30
CA LEU A 141 -3.93 1.85 6.26
C LEU A 141 -5.40 1.75 5.88
N PHE A 142 -5.73 0.72 5.11
CA PHE A 142 -7.11 0.35 4.78
C PHE A 142 -7.34 -1.11 5.18
N ARG A 143 -8.46 -1.39 5.83
CA ARG A 143 -8.88 -2.76 6.10
C ARG A 143 -9.99 -3.15 5.13
N LYS A 144 -9.77 -4.22 4.38
CA LYS A 144 -10.81 -4.76 3.51
C LYS A 144 -11.95 -5.32 4.36
N PRO A 145 -13.22 -4.96 4.07
CA PRO A 145 -14.35 -5.52 4.82
C PRO A 145 -14.32 -7.05 4.83
N PRO A 146 -14.74 -7.71 5.91
CA PRO A 146 -14.95 -9.14 5.92
C PRO A 146 -16.04 -9.53 4.90
N LYS A 147 -16.02 -10.76 4.41
CA LYS A 147 -17.17 -11.27 3.64
C LYS A 147 -18.42 -11.25 4.54
N ASN A 148 -19.48 -10.62 4.07
CA ASN A 148 -20.78 -10.79 4.71
C ASN A 148 -21.16 -12.27 4.62
N ILE A 149 -21.57 -12.86 5.75
CA ILE A 149 -21.96 -14.28 5.86
C ILE A 149 -23.33 -14.55 5.19
N THR A 150 -23.80 -13.61 4.36
CA THR A 150 -25.17 -13.64 3.77
C THR A 150 -25.19 -13.73 2.24
N ASP A 151 -24.11 -14.25 1.61
CA ASP A 151 -24.13 -14.61 0.18
C ASP A 151 -23.72 -16.06 -0.04
#